data_4318edf2e6c9cd32747889743a38784c
#
_entry.id   4318edf2e6c9cd32747889743a38784c
#
_cell.length_a   1.000
_cell.length_b   1.000
_cell.length_c   1.000
_cell.angle_alpha   90.00
_cell.angle_beta   90.00
_cell.angle_gamma   90.00
#
_symmetry.space_group_name_H-M   'P 1'
#
loop_
_entity.id
_entity.type
_entity.pdbx_description
1 polymer ?
#
loop_
_entity_poly.entity_id
_entity_poly.type
_entity_poly.pdbx_seq_one_letter_code
_entity_poly.pdbx_strand_id
1 'polypeptide(L)'
;MSVLLAPIGNGFQFFTSTGPSVPLSGGYIYTYAAGTSTALATYTTNAGTVANTNPIVLGADGRPPQEIWLTSGSNYKFVLTDSSNNQIATYDNLYGIVNSAPATNPVPSGSIIMWSGSIAAIPSGYVICNGSNGTPNLLDSFVVGAGNTYAVGNTGGFTSSVTSNVGTNLPLYYALAFIMKT
;
A
#
# COMPACT_ATOMS: atom_id res chain seq x y z
N MET A 1 -2.17 17.06 -0.58
CA MET A 1 -1.94 16.19 -1.77
C MET A 1 -0.91 15.16 -1.38
N SER A 2 -1.05 13.90 -1.81
CA SER A 2 -0.03 12.88 -1.57
C SER A 2 0.98 12.91 -2.72
N VAL A 3 2.27 12.97 -2.39
CA VAL A 3 3.37 12.97 -3.35
C VAL A 3 4.39 11.92 -2.99
N LEU A 4 5.13 11.44 -3.99
CA LEU A 4 6.14 10.39 -3.90
C LEU A 4 7.45 10.90 -4.49
N LEU A 5 8.58 10.52 -3.92
CA LEU A 5 9.89 10.91 -4.42
C LEU A 5 10.08 10.39 -5.85
N ALA A 6 10.55 11.24 -6.76
CA ALA A 6 10.86 10.80 -8.12
C ALA A 6 12.05 9.83 -8.13
N PRO A 7 12.01 8.77 -8.96
CA PRO A 7 13.11 7.81 -9.08
C PRO A 7 14.34 8.40 -9.79
N ILE A 8 14.19 9.53 -10.47
CA ILE A 8 15.24 10.21 -11.25
C ILE A 8 15.26 11.67 -10.83
N GLY A 9 16.45 12.26 -10.77
CA GLY A 9 16.67 13.68 -10.51
C GLY A 9 17.07 13.99 -9.07
N ASN A 10 16.63 13.23 -8.09
CA ASN A 10 16.97 13.48 -6.69
C ASN A 10 18.43 13.09 -6.39
N GLY A 11 19.28 14.10 -6.15
CA GLY A 11 20.71 13.88 -5.92
C GLY A 11 21.50 13.47 -7.16
N PHE A 12 20.88 13.26 -8.31
CA PHE A 12 21.56 12.92 -9.55
C PHE A 12 22.26 14.14 -10.15
N GLN A 13 23.47 13.91 -10.66
CA GLN A 13 24.18 14.87 -11.49
C GLN A 13 24.07 14.40 -12.95
N PHE A 14 23.58 15.28 -13.81
CA PHE A 14 23.50 15.03 -15.24
C PHE A 14 24.72 15.59 -15.96
N PHE A 15 25.10 14.93 -17.02
CA PHE A 15 26.28 15.29 -17.82
C PHE A 15 25.90 15.51 -19.29
N THR A 16 26.74 16.23 -20.01
CA THR A 16 26.58 16.38 -21.46
C THR A 16 26.72 15.05 -22.18
N SER A 17 26.06 14.91 -23.32
CA SER A 17 26.04 13.65 -24.10
C SER A 17 27.31 13.36 -24.88
N THR A 18 28.21 14.31 -25.00
CA THR A 18 29.42 14.21 -25.84
C THR A 18 30.67 14.66 -25.08
N GLY A 19 31.75 13.88 -25.21
CA GLY A 19 33.05 14.20 -24.65
C GLY A 19 33.26 13.75 -23.19
N PRO A 20 34.27 14.28 -22.51
CA PRO A 20 34.51 13.98 -21.11
C PRO A 20 33.33 14.42 -20.27
N SER A 21 33.12 13.76 -19.11
CA SER A 21 32.00 14.02 -18.19
C SER A 21 31.95 15.47 -17.72
N VAL A 22 31.24 16.31 -18.48
CA VAL A 22 31.01 17.70 -18.14
C VAL A 22 29.61 17.85 -17.56
N PRO A 23 29.43 18.47 -16.38
CA PRO A 23 28.11 18.70 -15.82
C PRO A 23 27.20 19.44 -16.80
N LEU A 24 25.93 19.00 -16.85
CA LEU A 24 24.90 19.58 -17.71
C LEU A 24 24.39 20.92 -17.13
N SER A 25 25.28 21.89 -17.09
CA SER A 25 24.98 23.23 -16.55
C SER A 25 23.88 23.91 -17.35
N GLY A 26 22.84 24.40 -16.68
CA GLY A 26 21.74 25.12 -17.31
C GLY A 26 20.86 24.26 -18.22
N GLY A 27 21.01 22.95 -18.20
CA GLY A 27 20.08 22.02 -18.87
C GLY A 27 18.71 22.04 -18.24
N TYR A 28 17.74 21.38 -18.87
CA TYR A 28 16.35 21.38 -18.46
C TYR A 28 15.81 19.98 -18.28
N ILE A 29 14.92 19.81 -17.27
CA ILE A 29 14.05 18.64 -17.13
C ILE A 29 12.61 19.11 -17.35
N TYR A 30 12.03 18.73 -18.47
CA TYR A 30 10.60 18.89 -18.73
C TYR A 30 9.82 17.74 -18.14
N THR A 31 8.69 18.02 -17.47
CA THR A 31 7.86 17.01 -16.84
C THR A 31 6.45 16.99 -17.44
N TYR A 32 6.02 15.81 -17.91
CA TYR A 32 4.76 15.60 -18.60
C TYR A 32 4.03 14.38 -18.02
N ALA A 33 2.74 14.27 -18.31
CA ALA A 33 2.01 13.02 -18.14
C ALA A 33 2.60 11.94 -19.08
N ALA A 34 2.72 10.71 -18.58
CA ALA A 34 3.31 9.60 -19.32
C ALA A 34 2.67 9.41 -20.72
N GLY A 35 3.48 9.11 -21.71
CA GLY A 35 3.06 8.92 -23.10
C GLY A 35 2.58 10.19 -23.82
N THR A 36 2.62 11.37 -23.18
CA THR A 36 2.03 12.62 -23.74
C THR A 36 3.05 13.76 -23.74
N SER A 37 2.65 14.93 -24.25
CA SER A 37 3.33 16.23 -24.11
C SER A 37 2.54 17.20 -23.19
N THR A 38 1.54 16.72 -22.47
CA THR A 38 0.79 17.51 -21.51
C THR A 38 1.63 17.72 -20.25
N ALA A 39 1.95 18.99 -19.92
CA ALA A 39 2.73 19.31 -18.75
C ALA A 39 2.08 18.77 -17.47
N LEU A 40 2.86 18.13 -16.60
CA LEU A 40 2.41 17.60 -15.32
C LEU A 40 3.33 18.12 -14.21
N ALA A 41 2.73 18.77 -13.21
CA ALA A 41 3.45 19.42 -12.13
C ALA A 41 4.21 18.43 -11.24
N THR A 42 5.40 18.82 -10.84
CA THR A 42 6.19 18.17 -9.78
C THR A 42 6.37 19.15 -8.62
N TYR A 43 6.80 18.67 -7.46
CA TYR A 43 6.88 19.49 -6.24
C TYR A 43 8.27 19.47 -5.65
N THR A 44 8.59 20.52 -4.90
CA THR A 44 9.94 20.72 -4.32
C THR A 44 10.16 19.93 -3.03
N THR A 45 9.09 19.51 -2.35
CA THR A 45 9.15 18.79 -1.07
C THR A 45 8.06 17.74 -0.97
N ASN A 46 8.17 16.84 0.00
CA ASN A 46 7.18 15.83 0.34
C ASN A 46 5.82 16.38 0.80
N ALA A 47 5.74 17.68 1.10
CA ALA A 47 4.47 18.33 1.44
C ALA A 47 3.55 18.51 0.22
N GLY A 48 4.09 18.50 -1.00
CA GLY A 48 3.33 18.68 -2.25
C GLY A 48 2.61 20.03 -2.36
N THR A 49 3.15 21.07 -1.73
CA THR A 49 2.51 22.40 -1.66
C THR A 49 3.16 23.43 -2.59
N VAL A 50 4.44 23.26 -2.90
CA VAL A 50 5.19 24.18 -3.76
C VAL A 50 5.62 23.41 -5.01
N ALA A 51 5.09 23.81 -6.17
CA ALA A 51 5.44 23.20 -7.44
C ALA A 51 6.85 23.62 -7.89
N ASN A 52 7.57 22.69 -8.50
CA ASN A 52 8.75 23.03 -9.30
C ASN A 52 8.33 23.82 -10.55
N THR A 53 9.25 24.61 -11.09
CA THR A 53 9.09 25.15 -12.44
C THR A 53 9.05 24.01 -13.45
N ASN A 54 8.37 24.20 -14.57
CA ASN A 54 8.41 23.26 -15.67
C ASN A 54 8.77 24.02 -16.97
N PRO A 55 10.00 23.90 -17.47
CA PRO A 55 11.04 22.95 -17.04
C PRO A 55 11.72 23.31 -15.71
N ILE A 56 12.29 22.28 -15.08
CA ILE A 56 13.24 22.42 -13.97
C ILE A 56 14.59 22.78 -14.58
N VAL A 57 15.19 23.89 -14.16
CA VAL A 57 16.50 24.33 -14.64
C VAL A 57 17.59 23.71 -13.77
N LEU A 58 18.57 23.05 -14.39
CA LEU A 58 19.69 22.45 -13.68
C LEU A 58 20.71 23.52 -13.28
N GLY A 59 21.29 23.33 -12.11
CA GLY A 59 22.39 24.18 -11.60
C GLY A 59 23.67 24.07 -12.43
N ALA A 60 24.67 24.89 -12.09
CA ALA A 60 25.98 24.86 -12.73
C ALA A 60 26.68 23.47 -12.59
N ASP A 61 26.34 22.73 -11.57
CA ASP A 61 26.84 21.40 -11.29
C ASP A 61 26.03 20.30 -12.02
N GLY A 62 25.01 20.65 -12.83
CA GLY A 62 24.16 19.72 -13.55
C GLY A 62 23.13 19.01 -12.67
N ARG A 63 22.82 19.55 -11.49
CA ARG A 63 21.82 18.98 -10.56
C ARG A 63 20.53 19.81 -10.54
N PRO A 64 19.36 19.18 -10.29
CA PRO A 64 18.18 19.93 -9.93
C PRO A 64 18.42 20.73 -8.65
N PRO A 65 17.95 21.99 -8.58
CA PRO A 65 18.17 22.86 -7.41
C PRO A 65 17.36 22.42 -6.18
N GLN A 66 16.30 21.66 -6.40
CA GLN A 66 15.40 21.15 -5.37
C GLN A 66 15.11 19.67 -5.63
N GLU A 67 14.52 19.02 -4.65
CA GLU A 67 13.98 17.67 -4.82
C GLU A 67 12.85 17.66 -5.86
N ILE A 68 12.59 16.49 -6.43
CA ILE A 68 11.51 16.29 -7.38
C ILE A 68 10.55 15.27 -6.79
N TRP A 69 9.34 15.72 -6.45
CA TRP A 69 8.27 14.93 -5.90
C TRP A 69 7.12 14.84 -6.91
N LEU A 70 6.62 13.64 -7.16
CA LEU A 70 5.58 13.33 -8.13
C LEU A 70 4.23 13.21 -7.44
N THR A 71 3.15 13.59 -8.09
CA THR A 71 1.79 13.32 -7.61
C THR A 71 1.56 11.81 -7.52
N SER A 72 1.14 11.34 -6.35
CA SER A 72 0.79 9.93 -6.15
C SER A 72 -0.35 9.50 -7.07
N GLY A 73 -0.22 8.31 -7.66
CA GLY A 73 -1.20 7.76 -8.61
C GLY A 73 -1.06 8.26 -10.05
N SER A 74 -0.04 9.09 -10.34
CA SER A 74 0.23 9.58 -11.70
C SER A 74 1.55 9.02 -12.23
N ASN A 75 1.59 8.67 -13.51
CA ASN A 75 2.81 8.32 -14.21
C ASN A 75 3.33 9.53 -14.98
N TYR A 76 4.62 9.71 -14.97
CA TYR A 76 5.30 10.86 -15.55
C TYR A 76 6.20 10.46 -16.72
N LYS A 77 6.42 11.44 -17.60
CA LYS A 77 7.49 11.42 -18.58
C LYS A 77 8.41 12.61 -18.34
N PHE A 78 9.71 12.33 -18.18
CA PHE A 78 10.74 13.35 -18.08
C PHE A 78 11.54 13.42 -19.38
N VAL A 79 11.76 14.64 -19.89
CA VAL A 79 12.62 14.89 -21.04
C VAL A 79 13.78 15.77 -20.57
N LEU A 80 14.98 15.22 -20.67
CA LEU A 80 16.22 15.92 -20.34
C LEU A 80 16.76 16.58 -21.60
N THR A 81 17.08 17.87 -21.53
CA THR A 81 17.70 18.61 -22.62
C THR A 81 18.95 19.38 -22.13
N ASP A 82 19.77 19.77 -23.07
CA ASP A 82 20.83 20.75 -22.80
C ASP A 82 20.26 22.20 -22.68
N SER A 83 21.13 23.15 -22.41
CA SER A 83 20.76 24.59 -22.32
C SER A 83 20.29 25.22 -23.63
N SER A 84 20.48 24.53 -24.75
CA SER A 84 20.00 24.89 -26.09
C SER A 84 18.70 24.16 -26.48
N ASN A 85 18.09 23.44 -25.54
CA ASN A 85 16.91 22.59 -25.77
C ASN A 85 17.12 21.39 -26.69
N ASN A 86 18.35 20.97 -26.94
CA ASN A 86 18.57 19.70 -27.63
C ASN A 86 18.30 18.54 -26.66
N GLN A 87 17.43 17.62 -27.08
CA GLN A 87 17.07 16.49 -26.25
C GLN A 87 18.26 15.53 -26.07
N ILE A 88 18.53 15.19 -24.81
CA ILE A 88 19.57 14.23 -24.43
C ILE A 88 18.94 12.85 -24.11
N ALA A 89 17.86 12.85 -23.32
CA ALA A 89 17.20 11.62 -22.90
C ALA A 89 15.71 11.83 -22.66
N THR A 90 14.96 10.73 -22.75
CA THR A 90 13.57 10.66 -22.33
C THR A 90 13.40 9.44 -21.40
N TYR A 91 12.75 9.69 -20.27
CA TYR A 91 12.36 8.67 -19.30
C TYR A 91 10.84 8.69 -19.20
N ASP A 92 10.18 7.66 -19.68
CA ASP A 92 8.71 7.58 -19.69
C ASP A 92 8.20 6.55 -18.67
N ASN A 93 6.90 6.63 -18.34
CA ASN A 93 6.24 5.78 -17.36
C ASN A 93 6.91 5.80 -15.97
N LEU A 94 7.48 6.94 -15.58
CA LEU A 94 8.06 7.10 -14.25
C LEU A 94 6.95 7.17 -13.21
N TYR A 95 7.04 6.30 -12.22
CA TYR A 95 6.22 6.32 -11.01
C TYR A 95 7.08 6.69 -9.80
N GLY A 96 6.52 7.42 -8.87
CA GLY A 96 7.25 7.79 -7.66
C GLY A 96 7.62 6.59 -6.80
N ILE A 97 8.69 6.71 -6.03
CA ILE A 97 9.13 5.67 -5.11
C ILE A 97 8.06 5.47 -4.05
N VAL A 98 7.41 4.32 -4.08
CA VAL A 98 6.41 3.94 -3.10
C VAL A 98 7.13 3.34 -1.89
N ASN A 99 6.97 3.98 -0.74
CA ASN A 99 7.23 3.30 0.50
C ASN A 99 6.07 2.32 0.71
N SER A 100 6.20 1.10 0.20
CA SER A 100 5.23 0.05 0.51
C SER A 100 5.31 -0.20 2.01
N ALA A 101 4.44 0.44 2.76
CA ALA A 101 4.07 -0.10 4.06
C ALA A 101 3.70 -1.59 3.82
N PRO A 102 4.17 -2.51 4.67
CA PRO A 102 3.80 -3.91 4.53
C PRO A 102 2.29 -3.98 4.40
N ALA A 103 1.82 -4.77 3.43
CA ALA A 103 0.39 -4.91 3.17
C ALA A 103 -0.31 -5.13 4.51
N THR A 104 -1.07 -4.14 4.95
CA THR A 104 -1.77 -4.20 6.22
C THR A 104 -2.83 -5.27 6.07
N ASN A 105 -2.47 -6.48 6.49
CA ASN A 105 -3.38 -7.61 6.61
C ASN A 105 -3.81 -8.27 5.28
N PRO A 106 -3.06 -9.28 4.81
CA PRO A 106 -3.41 -10.05 3.62
C PRO A 106 -4.64 -10.96 3.81
N VAL A 107 -5.21 -11.02 5.02
CA VAL A 107 -6.40 -11.81 5.31
C VAL A 107 -7.63 -11.09 4.75
N PRO A 108 -8.41 -11.70 3.84
CA PRO A 108 -9.62 -11.08 3.30
C PRO A 108 -10.65 -10.75 4.37
N SER A 109 -11.40 -9.66 4.19
CA SER A 109 -12.54 -9.34 5.05
C SER A 109 -13.56 -10.51 5.06
N GLY A 110 -14.14 -10.79 6.22
CA GLY A 110 -15.01 -11.94 6.45
C GLY A 110 -14.28 -13.24 6.82
N SER A 111 -12.95 -13.30 6.74
CA SER A 111 -12.19 -14.47 7.20
C SER A 111 -12.25 -14.59 8.72
N ILE A 112 -12.49 -15.81 9.20
CA ILE A 112 -12.53 -16.13 10.64
C ILE A 112 -11.26 -16.88 11.01
N ILE A 113 -10.61 -16.44 12.06
CA ILE A 113 -9.39 -17.05 12.61
C ILE A 113 -9.56 -17.35 14.11
N MET A 114 -8.80 -18.30 14.62
CA MET A 114 -8.71 -18.57 16.05
C MET A 114 -7.70 -17.62 16.70
N TRP A 115 -8.09 -17.03 17.82
CA TRP A 115 -7.32 -16.04 18.57
C TRP A 115 -7.04 -16.55 19.98
N SER A 116 -5.77 -16.63 20.36
CA SER A 116 -5.31 -17.12 21.66
C SER A 116 -5.15 -16.00 22.71
N GLY A 117 -5.28 -14.75 22.31
CA GLY A 117 -5.19 -13.60 23.21
C GLY A 117 -6.50 -13.27 23.92
N SER A 118 -6.45 -12.29 24.80
CA SER A 118 -7.64 -11.81 25.52
C SER A 118 -8.70 -11.24 24.55
N ILE A 119 -9.98 -11.52 24.82
CA ILE A 119 -11.11 -10.92 24.10
C ILE A 119 -11.11 -9.38 24.22
N ALA A 120 -10.61 -8.84 25.33
CA ALA A 120 -10.47 -7.40 25.53
C ALA A 120 -9.34 -6.77 24.70
N ALA A 121 -8.45 -7.57 24.08
CA ALA A 121 -7.27 -7.12 23.34
C ALA A 121 -7.24 -7.66 21.90
N ILE A 122 -8.42 -7.77 21.29
CA ILE A 122 -8.53 -8.18 19.88
C ILE A 122 -7.81 -7.16 19.00
N PRO A 123 -6.96 -7.60 18.04
CA PRO A 123 -6.24 -6.69 17.15
C PRO A 123 -7.18 -5.82 16.33
N SER A 124 -6.75 -4.58 16.04
CA SER A 124 -7.45 -3.66 15.15
C SER A 124 -7.74 -4.32 13.80
N GLY A 125 -8.93 -4.11 13.26
CA GLY A 125 -9.39 -4.74 12.02
C GLY A 125 -9.96 -6.14 12.19
N TYR A 126 -10.17 -6.59 13.43
CA TYR A 126 -10.89 -7.82 13.77
C TYR A 126 -11.96 -7.55 14.82
N VAL A 127 -13.01 -8.35 14.81
CA VAL A 127 -14.09 -8.34 15.80
C VAL A 127 -14.39 -9.76 16.27
N ILE A 128 -14.88 -9.88 17.51
CA ILE A 128 -15.29 -11.17 18.07
C ILE A 128 -16.48 -11.73 17.32
N CYS A 129 -16.49 -13.05 17.08
CA CYS A 129 -17.63 -13.76 16.51
C CYS A 129 -18.69 -14.08 17.58
N ASN A 130 -19.44 -13.06 17.96
CA ASN A 130 -20.50 -13.15 19.00
C ASN A 130 -21.91 -12.86 18.46
N GLY A 131 -22.10 -12.85 17.14
CA GLY A 131 -23.37 -12.53 16.51
C GLY A 131 -23.64 -11.04 16.33
N SER A 132 -22.74 -10.16 16.79
CA SER A 132 -22.81 -8.71 16.57
C SER A 132 -21.93 -8.29 15.37
N ASN A 133 -22.12 -7.06 14.88
CA ASN A 133 -21.31 -6.47 13.81
C ASN A 133 -21.20 -7.35 12.55
N GLY A 134 -22.26 -8.09 12.19
CA GLY A 134 -22.28 -8.95 11.02
C GLY A 134 -21.48 -10.26 11.17
N THR A 135 -21.02 -10.60 12.37
CA THR A 135 -20.31 -11.86 12.62
C THR A 135 -21.28 -13.00 12.94
N PRO A 136 -20.93 -14.27 12.64
CA PRO A 136 -21.64 -15.41 13.22
C PRO A 136 -21.44 -15.46 14.73
N ASN A 137 -22.41 -16.03 15.46
CA ASN A 137 -22.22 -16.32 16.88
C ASN A 137 -21.53 -17.69 17.03
N LEU A 138 -20.26 -17.67 17.40
CA LEU A 138 -19.42 -18.84 17.61
C LEU A 138 -18.99 -19.00 19.08
N LEU A 139 -19.60 -18.23 19.98
CA LEU A 139 -19.32 -18.36 21.41
C LEU A 139 -19.76 -19.75 21.87
N ASP A 140 -18.90 -20.43 22.62
CA ASP A 140 -19.13 -21.77 23.20
C ASP A 140 -19.57 -22.85 22.19
N SER A 141 -19.20 -22.69 20.92
CA SER A 141 -19.62 -23.56 19.82
C SER A 141 -18.45 -24.32 19.21
N PHE A 142 -18.67 -25.57 18.82
CA PHE A 142 -17.81 -26.33 17.94
C PHE A 142 -18.12 -25.97 16.48
N VAL A 143 -17.09 -25.66 15.69
CA VAL A 143 -17.25 -25.34 14.27
C VAL A 143 -17.17 -26.63 13.46
N VAL A 144 -18.18 -26.87 12.64
CA VAL A 144 -18.24 -28.00 11.69
C VAL A 144 -17.91 -27.46 10.29
N GLY A 145 -17.14 -28.21 9.51
CA GLY A 145 -16.85 -27.86 8.12
C GLY A 145 -18.12 -27.89 7.26
N ALA A 146 -18.39 -26.81 6.53
CA ALA A 146 -19.46 -26.78 5.55
C ALA A 146 -19.10 -27.65 4.33
N GLY A 147 -20.07 -28.26 3.70
CA GLY A 147 -19.90 -29.13 2.55
C GLY A 147 -21.24 -29.73 2.07
N ASN A 148 -21.25 -31.01 1.70
CA ASN A 148 -22.44 -31.65 1.15
C ASN A 148 -23.57 -31.80 2.16
N THR A 149 -23.26 -32.01 3.45
CA THR A 149 -24.26 -32.25 4.51
C THR A 149 -24.65 -30.96 5.21
N TYR A 150 -23.71 -30.06 5.42
CA TYR A 150 -23.93 -28.79 6.12
C TYR A 150 -23.61 -27.63 5.18
N ALA A 151 -24.59 -26.76 4.95
CA ALA A 151 -24.35 -25.53 4.22
C ALA A 151 -23.68 -24.48 5.13
N VAL A 152 -23.02 -23.49 4.53
CA VAL A 152 -22.47 -22.34 5.27
C VAL A 152 -23.59 -21.66 6.06
N GLY A 153 -23.35 -21.39 7.31
CA GLY A 153 -24.32 -20.74 8.22
C GLY A 153 -25.30 -21.67 8.90
N ASN A 154 -25.30 -22.98 8.58
CA ASN A 154 -26.15 -23.94 9.32
C ASN A 154 -25.75 -23.97 10.78
N THR A 155 -26.76 -24.00 11.64
CA THR A 155 -26.63 -24.17 13.09
C THR A 155 -27.35 -25.43 13.54
N GLY A 156 -26.86 -26.09 14.58
CA GLY A 156 -27.45 -27.30 15.09
C GLY A 156 -26.65 -27.89 16.25
N GLY A 157 -27.05 -29.07 16.68
CA GLY A 157 -26.45 -29.75 17.83
C GLY A 157 -27.41 -29.78 19.03
N PHE A 158 -26.98 -30.44 20.07
CA PHE A 158 -27.73 -30.53 21.31
C PHE A 158 -27.21 -29.55 22.34
N THR A 159 -28.09 -28.76 22.93
CA THR A 159 -27.80 -27.87 24.06
C THR A 159 -27.94 -28.56 25.41
N SER A 160 -28.46 -29.79 25.41
CA SER A 160 -28.75 -30.53 26.61
C SER A 160 -28.00 -31.87 26.59
N SER A 161 -27.08 -32.04 27.51
CA SER A 161 -26.55 -33.36 27.83
C SER A 161 -27.66 -34.18 28.45
N VAL A 162 -27.83 -35.41 27.96
CA VAL A 162 -28.72 -36.41 28.55
C VAL A 162 -28.37 -36.54 30.02
N THR A 163 -29.34 -36.35 30.90
CA THR A 163 -29.23 -36.58 32.34
C THR A 163 -28.91 -38.04 32.60
N SER A 164 -27.68 -38.38 32.70
CA SER A 164 -27.17 -39.56 33.34
C SER A 164 -25.74 -39.35 33.76
N ASN A 165 -25.59 -39.00 34.99
CA ASN A 165 -24.40 -39.12 35.80
C ASN A 165 -23.03 -38.99 35.10
N VAL A 166 -22.29 -38.00 35.58
CA VAL A 166 -20.83 -37.96 35.52
C VAL A 166 -20.22 -37.35 34.25
N GLY A 167 -19.76 -36.16 34.42
CA GLY A 167 -18.71 -35.60 33.59
C GLY A 167 -19.18 -35.10 32.23
N THR A 168 -18.86 -33.91 31.96
CA THR A 168 -18.91 -33.35 30.60
C THR A 168 -18.26 -34.33 29.63
N ASN A 169 -19.02 -34.89 28.69
CA ASN A 169 -18.50 -35.73 27.60
C ASN A 169 -17.65 -34.92 26.60
N LEU A 170 -17.04 -33.85 27.07
CA LEU A 170 -16.12 -33.07 26.31
C LEU A 170 -14.72 -33.67 26.48
N PRO A 171 -14.02 -33.98 25.39
CA PRO A 171 -12.60 -34.30 25.45
C PRO A 171 -11.82 -33.12 26.06
N LEU A 172 -10.60 -33.35 26.48
CA LEU A 172 -9.71 -32.25 26.89
C LEU A 172 -9.69 -31.18 25.80
N TYR A 173 -9.98 -29.96 26.17
CA TYR A 173 -10.04 -28.85 25.24
C TYR A 173 -9.19 -27.65 25.71
N TYR A 174 -8.81 -26.82 24.76
CA TYR A 174 -8.24 -25.51 24.98
C TYR A 174 -9.13 -24.49 24.26
N ALA A 175 -9.71 -23.56 25.01
CA ALA A 175 -10.63 -22.57 24.44
C ALA A 175 -9.86 -21.43 23.77
N LEU A 176 -10.21 -21.14 22.52
CA LEU A 176 -9.73 -20.01 21.73
C LEU A 176 -10.94 -19.18 21.27
N ALA A 177 -10.78 -17.88 21.21
CA ALA A 177 -11.81 -17.02 20.62
C ALA A 177 -11.80 -17.13 19.08
N PHE A 178 -12.97 -17.09 18.44
CA PHE A 178 -13.08 -16.85 17.01
C PHE A 178 -13.21 -15.36 16.76
N ILE A 179 -12.36 -14.82 15.89
CA ILE A 179 -12.41 -13.41 15.48
C ILE A 179 -12.49 -13.32 13.96
N MET A 180 -13.27 -12.35 13.46
CA MET A 180 -13.48 -12.15 12.03
C MET A 180 -12.81 -10.86 11.58
N LYS A 181 -12.15 -10.89 10.44
CA LYS A 181 -11.59 -9.72 9.76
C LYS A 181 -12.71 -8.80 9.25
N THR A 182 -12.68 -7.54 9.65
CA THR A 182 -13.59 -6.49 9.16
C THR A 182 -13.02 -5.70 7.98
#